data_2d375001f279b65bb75e4970ab761051
#
_entry.id   2d375001f279b65bb75e4970ab761051
#
_cell.length_a   1.000
_cell.length_b   1.000
_cell.length_c   1.000
_cell.angle_alpha   90.00
_cell.angle_beta   90.00
_cell.angle_gamma   90.00
#
_symmetry.space_group_name_H-M   'P 1'
#
loop_
_entity.id
_entity.type
_entity.pdbx_description
1 polymer ?
#
loop_
_entity_poly.entity_id
_entity_poly.type
_entity_poly.pdbx_seq_one_letter_code
_entity_poly.pdbx_strand_id
1 'polypeptide(L)'
;PLKVFLMKFPKNESHIRTVKETIRNLFNIGNHSVHINDTHEETIRLAKLTFNNNSIDFLNNSSLKYYPIFENQLNYFKQFILQNNLNVDDYCVTASSILSIYGLREGSDLDYLHRGQKIKGHNMISSHNEYSHGRYDKTIDDIIYNPKNHFYYNGIKFASLDIVKSLKVNRWEEKDKVDVELINSVLSYA
;
A
#
# COMPACT_ATOMS: atom_id res chain seq x y z
N PRO A 1 -9.71 19.75 -9.31
CA PRO A 1 -9.66 18.54 -8.48
C PRO A 1 -10.25 17.35 -9.20
N LEU A 2 -9.61 16.19 -9.10
CA LEU A 2 -10.13 14.90 -9.60
C LEU A 2 -11.30 14.45 -8.75
N LYS A 3 -12.40 14.04 -9.39
CA LYS A 3 -13.54 13.40 -8.72
C LYS A 3 -13.61 11.93 -9.16
N VAL A 4 -13.72 11.01 -8.21
CA VAL A 4 -13.81 9.58 -8.45
C VAL A 4 -15.15 9.06 -7.93
N PHE A 5 -15.83 8.25 -8.74
CA PHE A 5 -17.12 7.64 -8.42
C PHE A 5 -17.03 6.14 -8.64
N LEU A 6 -17.49 5.36 -7.65
CA LEU A 6 -17.71 3.93 -7.82
C LEU A 6 -19.16 3.71 -8.31
N MET A 7 -19.30 3.08 -9.47
CA MET A 7 -20.61 2.85 -10.08
C MET A 7 -20.81 1.36 -10.37
N LYS A 8 -22.03 0.87 -10.15
CA LYS A 8 -22.45 -0.47 -10.55
C LYS A 8 -23.23 -0.40 -11.85
N PHE A 9 -22.74 -1.09 -12.87
CA PHE A 9 -23.44 -1.21 -14.14
C PHE A 9 -24.15 -2.57 -14.23
N PRO A 10 -25.45 -2.59 -14.58
CA PRO A 10 -26.21 -3.82 -14.73
C PRO A 10 -25.97 -4.56 -16.06
N LYS A 11 -25.18 -3.96 -16.96
CA LYS A 11 -24.98 -4.45 -18.34
C LYS A 11 -23.50 -4.68 -18.65
N ASN A 12 -23.23 -5.30 -19.80
CA ASN A 12 -21.90 -5.72 -20.27
C ASN A 12 -21.00 -4.54 -20.70
N GLU A 13 -19.76 -4.86 -21.07
CA GLU A 13 -18.71 -3.90 -21.49
C GLU A 13 -19.13 -2.98 -22.65
N SER A 14 -19.93 -3.47 -23.61
CA SER A 14 -20.38 -2.64 -24.74
C SER A 14 -21.23 -1.46 -24.27
N HIS A 15 -22.05 -1.66 -23.24
CA HIS A 15 -22.86 -0.60 -22.64
C HIS A 15 -21.97 0.44 -21.92
N ILE A 16 -20.92 0.00 -21.24
CA ILE A 16 -19.97 0.91 -20.59
C ILE A 16 -19.29 1.82 -21.62
N ARG A 17 -18.86 1.28 -22.76
CA ARG A 17 -18.27 2.06 -23.86
C ARG A 17 -19.23 3.10 -24.40
N THR A 18 -20.48 2.73 -24.65
CA THR A 18 -21.52 3.65 -25.12
C THR A 18 -21.77 4.79 -24.13
N VAL A 19 -21.85 4.48 -22.82
CA VAL A 19 -21.99 5.50 -21.76
C VAL A 19 -20.78 6.44 -21.74
N LYS A 20 -19.58 5.90 -21.84
CA LYS A 20 -18.32 6.65 -21.88
C LYS A 20 -18.29 7.64 -23.06
N GLU A 21 -18.66 7.18 -24.23
CA GLU A 21 -18.75 8.02 -25.45
C GLU A 21 -19.84 9.10 -25.33
N THR A 22 -21.01 8.74 -24.83
CA THR A 22 -22.11 9.69 -24.62
C THR A 22 -21.69 10.83 -23.68
N ILE A 23 -21.05 10.51 -22.55
CA ILE A 23 -20.56 11.52 -21.61
C ILE A 23 -19.48 12.39 -22.25
N ARG A 24 -18.54 11.80 -22.99
CA ARG A 24 -17.48 12.54 -23.70
C ARG A 24 -18.03 13.53 -24.71
N ASN A 25 -19.06 13.13 -25.44
CA ASN A 25 -19.74 13.99 -26.41
C ASN A 25 -20.43 15.19 -25.75
N LEU A 26 -21.00 15.02 -24.54
CA LEU A 26 -21.61 16.13 -23.80
C LEU A 26 -20.61 17.23 -23.44
N PHE A 27 -19.37 16.87 -23.10
CA PHE A 27 -18.35 17.82 -22.72
C PHE A 27 -17.55 18.39 -23.91
N ASN A 28 -17.60 17.74 -25.08
CA ASN A 28 -16.91 18.12 -26.30
C ASN A 28 -15.39 18.39 -26.15
N ILE A 29 -14.74 17.72 -25.19
CA ILE A 29 -13.29 17.77 -24.96
C ILE A 29 -12.63 16.39 -25.08
N GLY A 30 -13.32 15.45 -25.73
CA GLY A 30 -12.83 14.11 -26.03
C GLY A 30 -12.46 13.29 -24.78
N ASN A 31 -11.35 12.59 -24.84
CA ASN A 31 -10.90 11.68 -23.81
C ASN A 31 -10.57 12.34 -22.47
N HIS A 32 -10.41 13.66 -22.44
CA HIS A 32 -10.04 14.41 -21.24
C HIS A 32 -11.21 14.69 -20.28
N SER A 33 -12.46 14.41 -20.71
CA SER A 33 -13.64 14.69 -19.88
C SER A 33 -13.93 13.63 -18.83
N VAL A 34 -13.83 12.36 -19.19
CA VAL A 34 -14.12 11.24 -18.30
C VAL A 34 -13.28 10.01 -18.66
N HIS A 35 -12.78 9.34 -17.63
CA HIS A 35 -12.27 7.99 -17.73
C HIS A 35 -13.24 7.04 -17.01
N ILE A 36 -13.60 5.93 -17.66
CA ILE A 36 -14.34 4.82 -17.06
C ILE A 36 -13.48 3.58 -17.30
N ASN A 37 -13.24 2.80 -16.25
CA ASN A 37 -12.45 1.58 -16.33
C ASN A 37 -13.09 0.57 -17.27
N ASP A 38 -12.28 -0.09 -18.07
CA ASP A 38 -12.76 -1.06 -19.05
C ASP A 38 -12.93 -2.46 -18.44
N THR A 39 -12.22 -2.76 -17.32
CA THR A 39 -12.27 -4.07 -16.66
C THR A 39 -12.57 -3.95 -15.16
N HIS A 40 -13.07 -5.05 -14.58
CA HIS A 40 -13.27 -5.15 -13.14
C HIS A 40 -11.95 -5.11 -12.38
N GLU A 41 -10.90 -5.71 -12.93
CA GLU A 41 -9.55 -5.72 -12.32
C GLU A 41 -8.97 -4.29 -12.23
N GLU A 42 -9.09 -3.50 -13.29
CA GLU A 42 -8.70 -2.09 -13.28
C GLU A 42 -9.47 -1.31 -12.21
N THR A 43 -10.77 -1.58 -12.09
CA THR A 43 -11.64 -0.95 -11.08
C THR A 43 -11.15 -1.27 -9.66
N ILE A 44 -10.87 -2.54 -9.35
CA ILE A 44 -10.34 -2.95 -8.04
C ILE A 44 -9.00 -2.29 -7.76
N ARG A 45 -8.09 -2.27 -8.74
CA ARG A 45 -6.77 -1.65 -8.59
C ARG A 45 -6.87 -0.16 -8.26
N LEU A 46 -7.69 0.57 -8.99
CA LEU A 46 -7.90 2.00 -8.73
C LEU A 46 -8.65 2.26 -7.42
N ALA A 47 -9.63 1.43 -7.08
CA ALA A 47 -10.36 1.55 -5.82
C ALA A 47 -9.44 1.37 -4.59
N LYS A 48 -8.50 0.43 -4.64
CA LYS A 48 -7.48 0.23 -3.59
C LYS A 48 -6.64 1.49 -3.34
N LEU A 49 -6.44 2.33 -4.35
CA LEU A 49 -5.72 3.60 -4.23
C LEU A 49 -6.64 4.75 -3.82
N THR A 50 -7.74 4.96 -4.55
CA THR A 50 -8.54 6.18 -4.46
C THR A 50 -9.56 6.19 -3.32
N PHE A 51 -9.98 5.02 -2.83
CA PHE A 51 -10.88 4.89 -1.67
C PHE A 51 -10.17 4.40 -0.39
N ASN A 52 -8.85 4.52 -0.34
CA ASN A 52 -8.04 4.25 0.83
C ASN A 52 -7.31 5.53 1.25
N ASN A 53 -7.67 6.09 2.40
CA ASN A 53 -7.10 7.35 2.88
C ASN A 53 -5.58 7.25 3.07
N ASN A 54 -5.09 6.14 3.62
CA ASN A 54 -3.65 5.96 3.80
C ASN A 54 -2.90 5.93 2.46
N SER A 55 -3.52 5.41 1.36
CA SER A 55 -2.92 5.46 0.03
C SER A 55 -2.86 6.90 -0.51
N ILE A 56 -3.90 7.69 -0.28
CA ILE A 56 -3.91 9.11 -0.65
C ILE A 56 -2.88 9.88 0.17
N ASP A 57 -2.82 9.64 1.48
CA ASP A 57 -1.84 10.28 2.37
C ASP A 57 -0.40 9.92 1.96
N PHE A 58 -0.15 8.65 1.63
CA PHE A 58 1.13 8.22 1.09
C PHE A 58 1.50 8.97 -0.20
N LEU A 59 0.59 9.06 -1.17
CA LEU A 59 0.82 9.74 -2.45
C LEU A 59 1.10 11.24 -2.28
N ASN A 60 0.48 11.87 -1.29
CA ASN A 60 0.67 13.30 -1.04
C ASN A 60 1.94 13.62 -0.24
N ASN A 61 2.37 12.74 0.65
CA ASN A 61 3.38 13.02 1.66
C ASN A 61 4.69 12.22 1.48
N SER A 62 4.72 11.23 0.56
CA SER A 62 5.95 10.48 0.28
C SER A 62 6.93 11.30 -0.56
N SER A 63 8.21 11.12 -0.29
CA SER A 63 9.31 11.66 -1.08
C SER A 63 9.86 10.55 -1.99
N LEU A 64 9.92 10.81 -3.29
CA LEU A 64 10.47 9.84 -4.25
C LEU A 64 12.00 9.78 -4.12
N LYS A 65 12.48 8.95 -3.21
CA LYS A 65 13.89 8.61 -3.08
C LYS A 65 14.12 7.16 -3.50
N TYR A 66 15.17 6.94 -4.24
CA TYR A 66 15.60 5.61 -4.62
C TYR A 66 16.53 5.03 -3.55
N TYR A 67 16.13 3.92 -2.95
CA TYR A 67 16.90 3.18 -1.96
C TYR A 67 17.20 1.77 -2.50
N PRO A 68 18.44 1.53 -3.00
CA PRO A 68 18.77 0.29 -3.72
C PRO A 68 18.53 -1.00 -2.93
N ILE A 69 18.85 -0.99 -1.63
CA ILE A 69 18.66 -2.16 -0.76
C ILE A 69 17.17 -2.48 -0.64
N PHE A 70 16.34 -1.49 -0.31
CA PHE A 70 14.91 -1.66 -0.19
C PHE A 70 14.26 -2.11 -1.52
N GLU A 71 14.63 -1.50 -2.64
CA GLU A 71 14.08 -1.86 -3.95
C GLU A 71 14.40 -3.31 -4.34
N ASN A 72 15.63 -3.77 -4.09
CA ASN A 72 16.03 -5.15 -4.34
C ASN A 72 15.23 -6.13 -3.47
N GLN A 73 15.06 -5.83 -2.19
CA GLN A 73 14.26 -6.64 -1.27
C GLN A 73 12.79 -6.68 -1.67
N LEU A 74 12.20 -5.54 -2.04
CA LEU A 74 10.81 -5.45 -2.48
C LEU A 74 10.58 -6.22 -3.79
N ASN A 75 11.52 -6.14 -4.73
CA ASN A 75 11.46 -6.91 -5.97
C ASN A 75 11.53 -8.41 -5.70
N TYR A 76 12.44 -8.86 -4.82
CA TYR A 76 12.49 -10.27 -4.43
C TYR A 76 11.18 -10.72 -3.77
N PHE A 77 10.65 -9.92 -2.82
CA PHE A 77 9.38 -10.18 -2.15
C PHE A 77 8.24 -10.38 -3.16
N LYS A 78 8.11 -9.47 -4.13
CA LYS A 78 7.09 -9.56 -5.20
C LYS A 78 7.26 -10.79 -6.07
N GLN A 79 8.49 -11.07 -6.50
CA GLN A 79 8.79 -12.24 -7.34
C GLN A 79 8.50 -13.55 -6.62
N PHE A 80 8.82 -13.64 -5.33
CA PHE A 80 8.51 -14.83 -4.54
C PHE A 80 7.00 -15.10 -4.48
N ILE A 81 6.20 -14.06 -4.20
CA ILE A 81 4.73 -14.17 -4.18
C ILE A 81 4.20 -14.64 -5.53
N LEU A 82 4.66 -14.02 -6.63
CA LEU A 82 4.22 -14.33 -7.99
C LEU A 82 4.60 -15.76 -8.42
N GLN A 83 5.85 -16.15 -8.23
CA GLN A 83 6.39 -17.46 -8.66
C GLN A 83 5.76 -18.63 -7.89
N ASN A 84 5.33 -18.41 -6.66
CA ASN A 84 4.68 -19.43 -5.85
C ASN A 84 3.14 -19.37 -5.88
N ASN A 85 2.55 -18.55 -6.77
CA ASN A 85 1.10 -18.35 -6.91
C ASN A 85 0.42 -18.02 -5.57
N LEU A 86 1.07 -17.21 -4.73
CA LEU A 86 0.54 -16.83 -3.43
C LEU A 86 -0.44 -15.66 -3.58
N ASN A 87 -1.44 -15.62 -2.71
CA ASN A 87 -2.37 -14.49 -2.68
C ASN A 87 -1.68 -13.28 -2.04
N VAL A 88 -1.37 -12.26 -2.83
CA VAL A 88 -0.71 -11.02 -2.37
C VAL A 88 -1.51 -10.30 -1.29
N ASP A 89 -2.82 -10.47 -1.27
CA ASP A 89 -3.69 -9.84 -0.25
C ASP A 89 -3.52 -10.44 1.16
N ASP A 90 -2.78 -11.54 1.31
CA ASP A 90 -2.44 -12.13 2.61
C ASP A 90 -1.11 -11.62 3.19
N TYR A 91 -0.51 -10.60 2.58
CA TYR A 91 0.77 -10.03 2.98
C TYR A 91 0.68 -8.53 3.19
N CYS A 92 1.46 -8.02 4.16
CA CYS A 92 1.59 -6.59 4.42
C CYS A 92 3.02 -6.27 4.87
N VAL A 93 3.74 -5.45 4.10
CA VAL A 93 5.09 -4.95 4.46
C VAL A 93 4.96 -4.00 5.64
N THR A 94 5.94 -4.01 6.56
CA THR A 94 5.87 -3.24 7.82
C THR A 94 7.23 -2.74 8.28
N ALA A 95 7.31 -2.23 9.50
CA ALA A 95 8.53 -1.78 10.20
C ALA A 95 9.34 -0.73 9.43
N SER A 96 10.68 -0.90 9.34
CA SER A 96 11.58 0.10 8.72
C SER A 96 11.36 0.27 7.23
N SER A 97 10.82 -0.73 6.54
CA SER A 97 10.47 -0.66 5.12
C SER A 97 9.46 0.45 4.80
N ILE A 98 8.62 0.84 5.78
CA ILE A 98 7.68 1.93 5.63
C ILE A 98 8.39 3.29 5.56
N LEU A 99 9.46 3.47 6.34
CA LEU A 99 10.27 4.69 6.24
C LEU A 99 11.00 4.76 4.89
N SER A 100 11.43 3.61 4.36
CA SER A 100 12.07 3.54 3.05
C SER A 100 11.10 3.92 1.94
N ILE A 101 9.90 3.38 1.91
CA ILE A 101 8.91 3.69 0.85
C ILE A 101 8.42 5.14 0.93
N TYR A 102 8.38 5.76 2.13
CA TYR A 102 8.09 7.18 2.29
C TYR A 102 9.29 8.09 1.94
N GLY A 103 10.47 7.52 1.65
CA GLY A 103 11.69 8.28 1.32
C GLY A 103 12.33 8.96 2.51
N LEU A 104 12.03 8.55 3.73
CA LEU A 104 12.53 9.13 4.96
C LEU A 104 13.95 8.66 5.27
N ARG A 105 14.18 7.36 5.25
CA ARG A 105 15.51 6.72 5.35
C ARG A 105 15.49 5.32 4.78
N GLU A 106 16.65 4.80 4.39
CA GLU A 106 16.79 3.40 3.97
C GLU A 106 16.76 2.45 5.18
N GLY A 107 16.01 1.36 5.07
CA GLY A 107 16.03 0.23 5.99
C GLY A 107 17.06 -0.81 5.58
N SER A 108 17.56 -1.60 6.54
CA SER A 108 18.51 -2.69 6.29
C SER A 108 17.82 -3.97 5.78
N ASP A 109 16.58 -4.18 6.16
CA ASP A 109 15.81 -5.39 5.96
C ASP A 109 14.35 -5.07 5.60
N LEU A 110 13.68 -6.03 4.96
CA LEU A 110 12.25 -5.96 4.66
C LEU A 110 11.49 -6.89 5.60
N ASP A 111 10.69 -6.27 6.46
CA ASP A 111 9.81 -6.98 7.38
C ASP A 111 8.39 -7.01 6.87
N TYR A 112 7.69 -8.14 7.07
CA TYR A 112 6.31 -8.30 6.64
C TYR A 112 5.47 -9.12 7.63
N LEU A 113 4.17 -8.87 7.64
CA LEU A 113 3.14 -9.68 8.27
C LEU A 113 2.45 -10.53 7.20
N HIS A 114 2.01 -11.73 7.56
CA HIS A 114 1.36 -12.64 6.61
C HIS A 114 0.35 -13.59 7.25
N ARG A 115 -0.59 -14.06 6.42
CA ARG A 115 -1.47 -15.21 6.68
C ARG A 115 -1.23 -16.34 5.67
N GLY A 116 -0.55 -16.05 4.59
CA GLY A 116 -0.10 -17.04 3.62
C GLY A 116 1.20 -17.73 4.03
N GLN A 117 1.86 -18.33 3.04
CA GLN A 117 3.13 -19.03 3.22
C GLN A 117 4.27 -18.06 3.59
N LYS A 118 5.12 -18.44 4.56
CA LYS A 118 6.34 -17.68 4.92
C LYS A 118 7.31 -17.62 3.74
N ILE A 119 7.80 -16.43 3.42
CA ILE A 119 8.81 -16.19 2.39
C ILE A 119 10.14 -16.76 2.86
N LYS A 120 10.84 -17.46 1.97
CA LYS A 120 12.11 -18.14 2.23
C LYS A 120 13.16 -17.75 1.18
N GLY A 121 14.42 -18.05 1.44
CA GLY A 121 15.51 -17.90 0.46
C GLY A 121 16.17 -16.52 0.44
N HIS A 122 15.80 -15.60 1.33
CA HIS A 122 16.45 -14.29 1.46
C HIS A 122 16.63 -13.93 2.94
N ASN A 123 17.88 -13.72 3.37
CA ASN A 123 18.22 -13.48 4.77
C ASN A 123 17.82 -12.09 5.30
N MET A 124 17.56 -11.14 4.40
CA MET A 124 17.17 -9.77 4.74
C MET A 124 15.66 -9.53 4.56
N ILE A 125 14.86 -10.60 4.39
CA ILE A 125 13.40 -10.53 4.30
C ILE A 125 12.83 -11.46 5.36
N SER A 126 12.15 -10.91 6.36
CA SER A 126 11.71 -11.67 7.51
C SER A 126 10.25 -11.44 7.89
N SER A 127 9.63 -12.52 8.39
CA SER A 127 8.29 -12.47 8.94
C SER A 127 8.32 -11.85 10.34
N HIS A 128 7.49 -10.85 10.55
CA HIS A 128 7.25 -10.22 11.84
C HIS A 128 6.10 -10.85 12.64
N ASN A 129 5.51 -11.95 12.17
CA ASN A 129 4.39 -12.57 12.87
C ASN A 129 4.72 -12.96 14.30
N GLU A 130 5.90 -13.54 14.54
CA GLU A 130 6.35 -13.97 15.87
C GLU A 130 6.67 -12.77 16.78
N TYR A 131 7.06 -11.63 16.19
CA TYR A 131 7.37 -10.39 16.89
C TYR A 131 6.17 -9.47 17.10
N SER A 132 5.00 -9.82 16.54
CA SER A 132 3.81 -8.94 16.58
C SER A 132 3.18 -8.86 17.97
N HIS A 133 3.36 -9.88 18.80
CA HIS A 133 2.68 -9.99 20.09
C HIS A 133 3.13 -8.88 21.05
N GLY A 134 2.19 -8.01 21.45
CA GLY A 134 2.41 -6.89 22.36
C GLY A 134 3.20 -5.70 21.78
N ARG A 135 3.56 -5.73 20.50
CA ARG A 135 4.28 -4.63 19.84
C ARG A 135 3.40 -3.79 18.92
N TYR A 136 2.43 -4.42 18.27
CA TYR A 136 1.42 -3.71 17.48
C TYR A 136 0.16 -3.55 18.32
N ASP A 137 -0.50 -2.38 18.21
CA ASP A 137 -1.79 -2.11 18.89
C ASP A 137 -2.96 -2.78 18.15
N LYS A 138 -2.70 -3.40 17.01
CA LYS A 138 -3.66 -4.11 16.19
C LYS A 138 -3.25 -5.54 15.97
N THR A 139 -4.22 -6.41 15.74
CA THR A 139 -3.94 -7.80 15.34
C THR A 139 -3.36 -7.86 13.94
N ILE A 140 -2.69 -8.97 13.62
CA ILE A 140 -2.17 -9.21 12.25
C ILE A 140 -3.31 -9.14 11.22
N ASP A 141 -4.47 -9.71 11.54
CA ASP A 141 -5.64 -9.69 10.66
C ASP A 141 -6.16 -8.28 10.44
N ASP A 142 -6.23 -7.45 11.49
CA ASP A 142 -6.60 -6.05 11.34
C ASP A 142 -5.63 -5.29 10.44
N ILE A 143 -4.32 -5.54 10.56
CA ILE A 143 -3.33 -4.85 9.74
C ILE A 143 -3.44 -5.29 8.27
N ILE A 144 -3.59 -6.58 8.02
CA ILE A 144 -3.61 -7.14 6.66
C ILE A 144 -4.94 -6.86 5.96
N TYR A 145 -6.09 -6.99 6.65
CA TYR A 145 -7.40 -7.01 5.99
C TYR A 145 -8.25 -5.75 6.21
N ASN A 146 -7.93 -4.92 7.21
CA ASN A 146 -8.65 -3.66 7.39
C ASN A 146 -7.93 -2.52 6.65
N PRO A 147 -8.54 -1.92 5.61
CA PRO A 147 -7.93 -0.86 4.81
C PRO A 147 -7.59 0.42 5.59
N LYS A 148 -8.09 0.58 6.82
CA LYS A 148 -7.68 1.68 7.71
C LYS A 148 -6.27 1.53 8.27
N ASN A 149 -5.66 0.34 8.17
CA ASN A 149 -4.38 0.03 8.78
C ASN A 149 -3.25 -0.16 7.76
N HIS A 150 -3.53 -0.04 6.46
CA HIS A 150 -2.53 -0.17 5.40
C HIS A 150 -2.84 0.75 4.20
N PHE A 151 -1.84 0.94 3.37
CA PHE A 151 -1.94 1.57 2.06
C PHE A 151 -1.43 0.64 0.97
N TYR A 152 -1.66 1.01 -0.28
CA TYR A 152 -1.24 0.24 -1.43
C TYR A 152 -0.18 0.99 -2.24
N TYR A 153 0.91 0.32 -2.55
CA TYR A 153 1.89 0.77 -3.50
C TYR A 153 2.31 -0.38 -4.41
N ASN A 154 2.24 -0.16 -5.71
CA ASN A 154 2.66 -1.12 -6.73
C ASN A 154 2.05 -2.54 -6.55
N GLY A 155 0.78 -2.60 -6.11
CA GLY A 155 0.03 -3.83 -5.87
C GLY A 155 0.30 -4.55 -4.54
N ILE A 156 1.20 -4.02 -3.72
CA ILE A 156 1.55 -4.56 -2.39
C ILE A 156 0.90 -3.70 -1.30
N LYS A 157 0.52 -4.33 -0.19
CA LYS A 157 0.10 -3.64 1.03
C LYS A 157 1.29 -3.26 1.89
N PHE A 158 1.25 -2.06 2.44
CA PHE A 158 2.20 -1.52 3.38
C PHE A 158 1.44 -1.03 4.62
N ALA A 159 1.89 -1.36 5.81
CA ALA A 159 1.27 -0.89 7.05
C ALA A 159 1.28 0.65 7.09
N SER A 160 0.19 1.26 7.61
CA SER A 160 0.12 2.71 7.73
C SER A 160 1.18 3.26 8.68
N LEU A 161 1.49 4.55 8.56
CA LEU A 161 2.44 5.21 9.46
C LEU A 161 2.03 5.09 10.93
N ASP A 162 0.73 5.14 11.24
CA ASP A 162 0.24 4.98 12.61
C ASP A 162 0.55 3.59 13.18
N ILE A 163 0.38 2.54 12.38
CA ILE A 163 0.73 1.16 12.77
C ILE A 163 2.23 1.05 13.05
N VAL A 164 3.08 1.63 12.20
CA VAL A 164 4.53 1.60 12.39
C VAL A 164 4.95 2.47 13.57
N LYS A 165 4.32 3.63 13.76
CA LYS A 165 4.55 4.47 14.92
C LYS A 165 4.25 3.74 16.23
N SER A 166 3.09 3.06 16.32
CA SER A 166 2.75 2.29 17.53
C SER A 166 3.76 1.17 17.79
N LEU A 167 4.17 0.42 16.77
CA LEU A 167 5.25 -0.57 16.88
C LEU A 167 6.53 0.04 17.48
N LYS A 168 6.96 1.20 16.96
CA LYS A 168 8.18 1.88 17.37
C LYS A 168 8.10 2.41 18.80
N VAL A 169 6.96 2.99 19.16
CA VAL A 169 6.70 3.47 20.53
C VAL A 169 6.66 2.31 21.52
N ASN A 170 6.00 1.21 21.20
CA ASN A 170 5.88 0.06 22.09
C ASN A 170 7.20 -0.69 22.27
N ARG A 171 8.08 -0.70 21.26
CA ARG A 171 9.42 -1.30 21.35
C ARG A 171 10.44 -0.38 22.04
N TRP A 172 10.43 0.90 21.70
CA TRP A 172 11.20 2.02 22.25
C TRP A 172 12.73 1.81 22.34
N GLU A 173 13.34 1.23 21.31
CA GLU A 173 14.79 1.18 21.15
C GLU A 173 15.35 2.56 20.74
N GLU A 174 16.66 2.84 20.92
CA GLU A 174 17.25 4.13 20.53
C GLU A 174 16.97 4.52 19.06
N LYS A 175 17.10 3.56 18.14
CA LYS A 175 16.77 3.78 16.73
C LYS A 175 15.30 4.13 16.50
N ASP A 176 14.41 3.67 17.40
CA ASP A 176 12.98 3.91 17.27
C ASP A 176 12.59 5.36 17.59
N LYS A 177 13.32 6.02 18.47
CA LYS A 177 13.10 7.43 18.81
C LYS A 177 13.26 8.31 17.57
N VAL A 178 14.36 8.10 16.83
CA VAL A 178 14.61 8.80 15.56
C VAL A 178 13.52 8.47 14.51
N ASP A 179 13.14 7.21 14.42
CA ASP A 179 12.09 6.77 13.50
C ASP A 179 10.74 7.42 13.82
N VAL A 180 10.39 7.56 15.10
CA VAL A 180 9.15 8.22 15.55
C VAL A 180 9.17 9.72 15.19
N GLU A 181 10.31 10.39 15.34
CA GLU A 181 10.46 11.79 14.92
C GLU A 181 10.24 11.97 13.41
N LEU A 182 10.86 11.10 12.59
CA LEU A 182 10.66 11.08 11.15
C LEU A 182 9.19 10.85 10.77
N ILE A 183 8.51 9.90 11.42
CA ILE A 183 7.09 9.62 11.18
C ILE A 183 6.24 10.84 11.58
N ASN A 184 6.51 11.45 12.74
CA ASN A 184 5.77 12.63 13.20
C ASN A 184 5.91 13.81 12.24
N SER A 185 7.09 13.99 11.61
CA SER A 185 7.29 15.04 10.62
C SER A 185 6.34 14.90 9.41
N VAL A 186 6.03 13.66 9.00
CA VAL A 186 5.06 13.41 7.93
C VAL A 186 3.62 13.61 8.41
N LEU A 187 3.26 13.05 9.56
CA LEU A 187 1.89 13.12 10.10
C LEU A 187 1.48 14.56 10.51
N SER A 188 2.42 15.45 10.80
CA SER A 188 2.13 16.84 11.14
C SER A 188 1.79 17.73 9.95
N TYR A 189 2.03 17.28 8.73
CA TYR A 189 1.70 17.99 7.48
C TYR A 189 0.42 17.46 6.80
N ALA A 190 -0.22 16.42 7.36
CA ALA A 190 -1.43 15.78 6.81
C ALA A 190 -2.74 16.41 7.43
#